data_9b83703fb37cb194f2413617afc88699
#
_entry.id   9b83703fb37cb194f2413617afc88699
#
_cell.length_a   1.000
_cell.length_b   1.000
_cell.length_c   1.000
_cell.angle_alpha   90.00
_cell.angle_beta   90.00
_cell.angle_gamma   90.00
#
_symmetry.space_group_name_H-M   'P 1'
#
loop_
_entity.id
_entity.type
_entity.pdbx_description
1 polymer ?
#
loop_
_entity_poly.entity_id
_entity_poly.type
_entity_poly.pdbx_seq_one_letter_code
_entity_poly.pdbx_strand_id
1 'polypeptide(L)'
;EELGYDYFASALTLSPKKNATVINEAGYVLQEQVSIYYLPSDFKKNNGYKRSVEMCNDYNIYRQCYCGCVFAAKDQGIDFKEVNKNARDFNRNHEDYEKFKSIIKLGGELV
;
A
#
# COMPACT_ATOMS: atom_id res chain seq x y z
N GLU A 1 9.82 -16.97 3.36
CA GLU A 1 10.72 -18.12 3.56
C GLU A 1 10.24 -19.33 2.75
N GLU A 2 9.04 -19.83 2.94
CA GLU A 2 8.47 -20.98 2.21
C GLU A 2 8.46 -20.81 0.69
N LEU A 3 8.32 -19.57 0.20
CA LEU A 3 8.29 -19.26 -1.23
C LEU A 3 9.67 -18.97 -1.84
N GLY A 4 10.75 -19.11 -1.07
CA GLY A 4 12.12 -18.94 -1.53
C GLY A 4 12.58 -17.51 -1.78
N TYR A 5 11.93 -16.52 -1.16
CA TYR A 5 12.37 -15.13 -1.22
C TYR A 5 13.61 -14.91 -0.35
N ASP A 6 14.49 -14.00 -0.80
CA ASP A 6 15.74 -13.67 -0.11
C ASP A 6 15.56 -12.48 0.84
N TYR A 7 14.64 -11.57 0.53
CA TYR A 7 14.41 -10.33 1.27
C TYR A 7 12.92 -10.11 1.53
N PHE A 8 12.64 -9.36 2.62
CA PHE A 8 11.32 -8.81 2.89
C PHE A 8 11.44 -7.33 3.30
N ALA A 9 10.41 -6.57 3.04
CA ALA A 9 10.38 -5.13 3.30
C ALA A 9 8.96 -4.65 3.61
N SER A 10 8.84 -3.38 4.00
CA SER A 10 7.54 -2.74 4.23
C SER A 10 7.39 -1.47 3.41
N ALA A 11 6.25 -1.32 2.74
CA ALA A 11 5.86 -0.09 2.08
C ALA A 11 5.18 0.92 3.03
N LEU A 12 4.93 0.54 4.29
CA LEU A 12 4.28 1.40 5.29
C LEU A 12 5.11 2.64 5.63
N THR A 13 6.40 2.63 5.37
CA THR A 13 7.30 3.76 5.63
C THR A 13 7.01 4.98 4.75
N LEU A 14 6.18 4.85 3.72
CA LEU A 14 5.69 5.97 2.91
C LEU A 14 4.66 6.82 3.67
N SER A 15 3.86 6.23 4.53
CA SER A 15 2.79 6.93 5.25
C SER A 15 3.35 7.94 6.26
N PRO A 16 2.88 9.20 6.26
CA PRO A 16 3.28 10.20 7.25
C PRO A 16 2.82 9.85 8.67
N LYS A 17 1.84 8.95 8.81
CA LYS A 17 1.30 8.50 10.10
C LYS A 17 2.04 7.30 10.67
N LYS A 18 3.01 6.75 9.95
CA LYS A 18 3.80 5.58 10.37
C LYS A 18 5.24 5.97 10.60
N ASN A 19 5.79 5.53 11.73
CA ASN A 19 7.18 5.80 12.08
C ASN A 19 8.10 4.76 11.41
N ALA A 20 8.93 5.21 10.46
CA ALA A 20 9.84 4.34 9.73
C ALA A 20 10.86 3.66 10.64
N THR A 21 11.37 4.37 11.67
CA THR A 21 12.33 3.80 12.63
C THR A 21 11.74 2.61 13.36
N VAL A 22 10.51 2.73 13.89
CA VAL A 22 9.83 1.64 14.59
C VAL A 22 9.57 0.45 13.67
N ILE A 23 9.15 0.70 12.44
CA ILE A 23 8.91 -0.35 11.44
C ILE A 23 10.20 -1.08 11.12
N ASN A 24 11.29 -0.38 10.90
CA ASN A 24 12.59 -0.96 10.58
C ASN A 24 13.16 -1.75 11.75
N GLU A 25 13.02 -1.28 12.97
CA GLU A 25 13.41 -2.02 14.18
C GLU A 25 12.64 -3.34 14.29
N ALA A 26 11.33 -3.33 14.05
CA ALA A 26 10.51 -4.54 14.03
C ALA A 26 10.98 -5.51 12.92
N GLY A 27 11.33 -5.00 11.75
CA GLY A 27 11.87 -5.80 10.65
C GLY A 27 13.18 -6.50 11.02
N TYR A 28 14.10 -5.80 11.68
CA TYR A 28 15.36 -6.39 12.12
C TYR A 28 15.16 -7.45 13.21
N VAL A 29 14.22 -7.25 14.13
CA VAL A 29 13.88 -8.28 15.13
C VAL A 29 13.33 -9.54 14.47
N LEU A 30 12.44 -9.39 13.49
CA LEU A 30 11.88 -10.52 12.75
C LEU A 30 12.95 -11.24 11.90
N GLN A 31 13.92 -10.54 11.36
CA GLN A 31 15.03 -11.11 10.60
C GLN A 31 15.80 -12.14 11.42
N GLU A 32 15.95 -11.94 12.72
CA GLU A 32 16.62 -12.89 13.63
C GLU A 32 15.84 -14.20 13.80
N GLN A 33 14.54 -14.20 13.51
CA GLN A 33 13.66 -15.36 13.68
C GLN A 33 13.44 -16.17 12.41
N VAL A 34 13.86 -15.65 11.25
CA VAL A 34 13.67 -16.26 9.94
C VAL A 34 14.99 -16.24 9.16
N SER A 35 15.09 -17.01 8.07
CA SER A 35 16.31 -17.12 7.25
C SER A 35 16.32 -16.16 6.06
N ILE A 36 15.48 -15.13 6.07
CA ILE A 36 15.44 -14.08 5.04
C ILE A 36 15.83 -12.74 5.62
N TYR A 37 16.44 -11.88 4.80
CA TYR A 37 16.94 -10.57 5.23
C TYR A 37 15.86 -9.50 5.17
N TYR A 38 15.86 -8.61 6.16
CA TYR A 38 15.03 -7.39 6.13
C TYR A 38 15.70 -6.28 5.34
N LEU A 39 14.98 -5.70 4.40
CA LEU A 39 15.42 -4.53 3.63
C LEU A 39 14.80 -3.27 4.24
N PRO A 40 15.57 -2.47 4.98
CA PRO A 40 15.05 -1.24 5.60
C PRO A 40 14.73 -0.19 4.54
N SER A 41 13.73 0.62 4.81
CA SER A 41 13.32 1.72 3.93
C SER A 41 12.76 2.89 4.71
N ASP A 42 12.81 4.06 4.10
CA ASP A 42 12.05 5.23 4.50
C ASP A 42 11.62 6.00 3.25
N PHE A 43 10.46 5.62 2.70
CA PHE A 43 9.92 6.21 1.49
C PHE A 43 9.39 7.64 1.67
N LYS A 44 9.32 8.16 2.91
CA LYS A 44 9.00 9.56 3.17
C LYS A 44 10.15 10.50 2.85
N LYS A 45 11.38 10.02 2.87
CA LYS A 45 12.57 10.82 2.56
C LYS A 45 12.51 11.37 1.14
N ASN A 46 13.16 12.50 0.91
CA ASN A 46 13.22 13.17 -0.39
C ASN A 46 11.83 13.49 -0.97
N ASN A 47 10.90 13.93 -0.12
CA ASN A 47 9.52 14.24 -0.50
C ASN A 47 8.74 13.07 -1.11
N GLY A 48 9.05 11.83 -0.71
CA GLY A 48 8.42 10.62 -1.26
C GLY A 48 6.90 10.62 -1.12
N TYR A 49 6.36 11.03 0.03
CA TYR A 49 4.91 11.14 0.21
C TYR A 49 4.28 12.16 -0.74
N LYS A 50 4.86 13.35 -0.85
CA LYS A 50 4.39 14.38 -1.80
C LYS A 50 4.41 13.84 -3.23
N ARG A 51 5.49 13.19 -3.62
CA ARG A 51 5.61 12.57 -4.95
C ARG A 51 4.53 11.51 -5.19
N SER A 52 4.20 10.69 -4.20
CA SER A 52 3.15 9.69 -4.31
C SER A 52 1.77 10.33 -4.56
N VAL A 53 1.47 11.45 -3.91
CA VAL A 53 0.23 12.22 -4.13
C VAL A 53 0.18 12.78 -5.55
N GLU A 54 1.27 13.38 -6.01
CA GLU A 54 1.39 13.92 -7.38
C GLU A 54 1.16 12.83 -8.42
N MET A 55 1.80 11.67 -8.26
CA MET A 55 1.62 10.53 -9.18
C MET A 55 0.19 10.03 -9.20
N CYS A 56 -0.46 9.93 -8.04
CA CYS A 56 -1.87 9.52 -7.99
C CYS A 56 -2.78 10.51 -8.71
N ASN A 57 -2.50 11.80 -8.62
CA ASN A 57 -3.25 12.82 -9.35
C ASN A 57 -3.00 12.76 -10.86
N ASP A 58 -1.73 12.59 -11.27
CA ASP A 58 -1.34 12.54 -12.68
C ASP A 58 -1.92 11.31 -13.41
N TYR A 59 -2.01 10.18 -12.71
CA TYR A 59 -2.50 8.92 -13.26
C TYR A 59 -3.93 8.56 -12.85
N ASN A 60 -4.65 9.47 -12.20
CA ASN A 60 -6.03 9.25 -11.73
C ASN A 60 -6.17 7.98 -10.86
N ILE A 61 -5.24 7.76 -9.95
CA ILE A 61 -5.26 6.64 -9.01
C ILE A 61 -6.08 7.01 -7.78
N TYR A 62 -7.03 6.14 -7.42
CA TYR A 62 -7.82 6.33 -6.20
C TYR A 62 -6.94 6.33 -4.95
N ARG A 63 -7.16 7.32 -4.09
CA ARG A 63 -6.50 7.41 -2.77
C ARG A 63 -7.55 7.33 -1.69
N GLN A 64 -7.47 6.32 -0.84
CA GLN A 64 -8.32 6.26 0.35
C GLN A 64 -7.85 7.26 1.41
N CYS A 65 -8.81 7.84 2.12
CA CYS A 65 -8.58 8.81 3.20
C CYS A 65 -8.75 8.21 4.61
N TYR A 66 -8.83 6.90 4.72
CA TYR A 66 -9.07 6.17 5.96
C TYR A 66 -8.12 4.97 6.07
N CYS A 67 -7.93 4.48 7.29
CA CYS A 67 -7.21 3.24 7.52
C CYS A 67 -8.13 2.04 7.22
N GLY A 68 -7.64 1.07 6.45
CA GLY A 68 -8.39 -0.16 6.14
C GLY A 68 -8.56 -1.13 7.31
N CYS A 69 -8.00 -0.82 8.46
CA CYS A 69 -8.15 -1.61 9.68
C CYS A 69 -9.58 -1.53 10.22
N VAL A 70 -10.20 -2.68 10.51
CA VAL A 70 -11.57 -2.76 11.03
C VAL A 70 -11.74 -1.98 12.34
N PHE A 71 -10.76 -2.00 13.21
CA PHE A 71 -10.81 -1.28 14.49
C PHE A 71 -10.79 0.24 14.29
N ALA A 72 -9.88 0.73 13.47
CA ALA A 72 -9.82 2.14 13.13
C ALA A 72 -11.07 2.63 12.38
N ALA A 73 -11.64 1.79 11.53
CA ALA A 73 -12.88 2.11 10.83
C ALA A 73 -14.07 2.26 11.79
N LYS A 74 -14.20 1.39 12.77
CA LYS A 74 -15.23 1.51 13.81
C LYS A 74 -15.11 2.82 14.59
N ASP A 75 -13.89 3.15 15.01
CA ASP A 75 -13.63 4.38 15.78
C ASP A 75 -13.93 5.64 14.97
N GLN A 76 -13.74 5.60 13.66
CA GLN A 76 -13.98 6.73 12.75
C GLN A 76 -15.39 6.73 12.14
N GLY A 77 -16.21 5.72 12.43
CA GLY A 77 -17.56 5.60 11.85
C GLY A 77 -17.57 5.34 10.34
N ILE A 78 -16.55 4.65 9.82
CA ILE A 78 -16.42 4.35 8.39
C ILE A 78 -17.36 3.22 7.98
N ASP A 79 -18.21 3.47 6.97
CA ASP A 79 -18.98 2.42 6.31
C ASP A 79 -18.18 1.83 5.14
N PHE A 80 -17.66 0.62 5.31
CA PHE A 80 -16.87 -0.05 4.29
C PHE A 80 -17.66 -0.35 3.01
N LYS A 81 -18.96 -0.56 3.06
CA LYS A 81 -19.77 -0.79 1.87
C LYS A 81 -19.82 0.45 0.99
N GLU A 82 -20.02 1.61 1.63
CA GLU A 82 -20.06 2.90 0.94
C GLU A 82 -18.69 3.27 0.36
N VAL A 83 -17.61 3.17 1.13
CA VAL A 83 -16.27 3.53 0.64
C VAL A 83 -15.79 2.59 -0.47
N ASN A 84 -16.11 1.30 -0.39
CA ASN A 84 -15.78 0.35 -1.45
C ASN A 84 -16.57 0.62 -2.74
N LYS A 85 -17.84 1.03 -2.61
CA LYS A 85 -18.64 1.44 -3.75
C LYS A 85 -18.03 2.68 -4.40
N ASN A 86 -17.70 3.70 -3.61
CA ASN A 86 -17.12 4.95 -4.09
C ASN A 86 -15.78 4.70 -4.80
N ALA A 87 -14.93 3.84 -4.26
CA ALA A 87 -13.66 3.47 -4.89
C ALA A 87 -13.86 2.77 -6.24
N ARG A 88 -14.84 1.85 -6.33
CA ARG A 88 -15.16 1.17 -7.59
C ARG A 88 -15.73 2.14 -8.62
N ASP A 89 -16.62 3.04 -8.20
CA ASP A 89 -17.22 4.03 -9.09
C ASP A 89 -16.17 5.03 -9.59
N PHE A 90 -15.26 5.47 -8.72
CA PHE A 90 -14.11 6.30 -9.10
C PHE A 90 -13.27 5.64 -10.19
N ASN A 91 -12.88 4.38 -9.97
CA ASN A 91 -12.04 3.65 -10.93
C ASN A 91 -12.73 3.43 -12.27
N ARG A 92 -14.05 3.12 -12.26
CA ARG A 92 -14.83 2.88 -13.48
C ARG A 92 -15.00 4.12 -14.34
N ASN A 93 -15.05 5.30 -13.73
CA ASN A 93 -15.28 6.57 -14.41
C ASN A 93 -14.02 7.19 -15.01
N HIS A 94 -12.85 6.55 -14.85
CA HIS A 94 -11.60 7.01 -15.42
C HIS A 94 -11.28 6.30 -16.74
N GLU A 95 -10.77 7.04 -17.71
CA GLU A 95 -10.46 6.54 -19.07
C GLU A 95 -9.48 5.36 -19.06
N ASP A 96 -8.56 5.34 -18.11
CA ASP A 96 -7.55 4.29 -17.99
C ASP A 96 -8.02 3.03 -17.26
N TYR A 97 -9.28 2.97 -16.83
CA TYR A 97 -9.78 1.84 -16.03
C TYR A 97 -9.66 0.50 -16.76
N GLU A 98 -10.03 0.44 -18.02
CA GLU A 98 -9.97 -0.81 -18.80
C GLU A 98 -8.52 -1.24 -19.04
N LYS A 99 -7.63 -0.29 -19.26
CA LYS A 99 -6.19 -0.55 -19.40
C LYS A 99 -5.60 -1.09 -18.08
N PHE A 100 -5.94 -0.47 -16.97
CA PHE A 100 -5.53 -0.93 -15.63
C PHE A 100 -6.05 -2.33 -15.31
N LYS A 101 -7.31 -2.60 -15.63
CA LYS A 101 -7.95 -3.91 -15.47
C LYS A 101 -7.26 -4.99 -16.29
N SER A 102 -6.81 -4.70 -17.50
CA SER A 102 -6.06 -5.64 -18.33
C SER A 102 -4.70 -5.99 -17.72
N ILE A 103 -4.01 -5.02 -17.13
CA ILE A 103 -2.71 -5.21 -16.44
C ILE A 103 -2.87 -6.12 -15.22
N ILE A 104 -3.90 -5.88 -14.40
CA ILE A 104 -4.20 -6.72 -13.23
C ILE A 104 -4.51 -8.16 -13.65
N LYS A 105 -5.28 -8.33 -14.71
CA LYS A 105 -5.66 -9.65 -15.23
C LYS A 105 -4.43 -10.44 -15.68
N LEU A 106 -3.50 -9.80 -16.36
CA LEU A 106 -2.22 -10.39 -16.76
C LEU A 106 -1.35 -10.75 -15.55
N GLY A 107 -1.29 -9.90 -14.54
CA GLY A 107 -0.58 -10.17 -13.30
C GLY A 107 -1.17 -11.33 -12.51
N GLY A 108 -2.49 -11.51 -12.51
CA GLY A 108 -3.17 -12.63 -11.88
C GLY A 108 -2.98 -13.97 -12.60
N GLU A 109 -2.72 -13.96 -13.91
CA GLU A 109 -2.43 -15.15 -14.71
C GLU A 109 -0.97 -15.60 -14.59
N LEU A 110 -0.07 -14.72 -14.17
CA LEU A 110 1.36 -14.99 -13.99
C LEU A 110 1.72 -15.51 -12.59
N VAL A 111 0.79 -15.48 -11.67
CA VAL A 111 0.93 -16.00 -10.31
C VAL A 111 0.26 -17.35 -10.16
#